data_b6dded2b2bfba94fb55b9eae3a83d79f
#
_entry.id   b6dded2b2bfba94fb55b9eae3a83d79f
#
_cell.length_a   1.000
_cell.length_b   1.000
_cell.length_c   1.000
_cell.angle_alpha   90.00
_cell.angle_beta   90.00
_cell.angle_gamma   90.00
#
_symmetry.space_group_name_H-M   'P 1'
#
loop_
_entity.id
_entity.type
_entity.pdbx_description
1 polymer ?
#
loop_
_entity_poly.entity_id
_entity_poly.type
_entity_poly.pdbx_seq_one_letter_code
_entity_poly.pdbx_strand_id
1 'polypeptide(L)'
;MKKRDRLVSNPGDKVTSRKSVDNLLLFPVSTEPSELEPPVRIKLTVSGKSAAKKKIEGYLTKYFKSLETVTITDYEAHYWISVIGIVDNRVGYNISYFIAGLYPSLKEDLSEGRDESEAEMMSDLLDGLCSVFEHRIEVGPLEKLQSCCEKIVKEFDENFAQEFIIVQKTLRNESEL
;
A
#
# COMPACT_ATOMS: atom_id res chain seq x y z
N MET A 1 -10.17 8.11 67.85
CA MET A 1 -11.26 8.46 66.90
C MET A 1 -10.69 9.32 65.80
N LYS A 2 -10.48 8.80 64.59
CA LYS A 2 -10.10 9.56 63.40
C LYS A 2 -11.11 9.22 62.29
N LYS A 3 -11.82 10.26 61.86
CA LYS A 3 -12.83 10.20 60.80
C LYS A 3 -12.13 9.91 59.47
N ARG A 4 -12.69 8.96 58.75
CA ARG A 4 -12.36 8.66 57.35
C ARG A 4 -13.24 9.52 56.46
N ASP A 5 -12.65 10.44 55.74
CA ASP A 5 -13.30 11.17 54.66
C ASP A 5 -13.37 10.24 53.41
N ARG A 6 -14.60 10.02 52.96
CA ARG A 6 -14.90 9.35 51.69
C ARG A 6 -14.74 10.35 50.55
N LEU A 7 -13.78 10.07 49.67
CA LEU A 7 -13.72 10.72 48.36
C LEU A 7 -14.80 10.12 47.46
N VAL A 8 -15.71 10.99 47.04
CA VAL A 8 -16.75 10.68 46.04
C VAL A 8 -16.10 10.73 44.68
N SER A 9 -16.08 9.59 44.00
CA SER A 9 -15.69 9.51 42.60
C SER A 9 -16.83 9.95 41.70
N ASN A 10 -16.60 10.98 40.91
CA ASN A 10 -17.49 11.41 39.83
C ASN A 10 -17.43 10.40 38.67
N PRO A 11 -18.60 9.89 38.20
CA PRO A 11 -18.66 9.14 36.95
C PRO A 11 -19.05 10.10 35.83
N GLY A 12 -18.20 10.22 34.85
CA GLY A 12 -18.67 10.79 33.59
C GLY A 12 -17.67 11.63 32.84
N ASP A 13 -16.70 10.99 32.22
CA ASP A 13 -16.15 11.51 30.98
C ASP A 13 -15.88 10.33 30.04
N LYS A 14 -16.90 10.00 29.28
CA LYS A 14 -16.73 9.20 28.06
C LYS A 14 -16.02 10.10 27.05
N VAL A 15 -14.71 10.02 27.03
CA VAL A 15 -13.92 10.49 25.89
C VAL A 15 -14.25 9.58 24.72
N THR A 16 -15.25 9.98 23.94
CA THR A 16 -15.45 9.47 22.59
C THR A 16 -14.27 9.92 21.77
N SER A 17 -13.29 9.04 21.64
CA SER A 17 -12.22 9.18 20.65
C SER A 17 -12.89 9.24 19.26
N ARG A 18 -13.14 10.45 18.78
CA ARG A 18 -13.37 10.70 17.36
C ARG A 18 -12.05 10.37 16.68
N LYS A 19 -11.98 9.19 16.07
CA LYS A 19 -10.94 8.91 15.07
C LYS A 19 -11.06 10.02 14.03
N SER A 20 -10.07 10.88 14.03
CA SER A 20 -9.90 11.91 13.02
C SER A 20 -9.77 11.19 11.68
N VAL A 21 -10.74 11.38 10.80
CA VAL A 21 -10.76 10.86 9.42
C VAL A 21 -9.94 11.81 8.51
N ASP A 22 -9.13 12.70 9.13
CA ASP A 22 -8.44 13.80 8.46
C ASP A 22 -7.21 13.41 7.64
N ASN A 23 -6.96 12.11 7.43
CA ASN A 23 -5.89 11.61 6.57
C ASN A 23 -6.40 10.87 5.31
N LEU A 24 -7.57 11.23 4.81
CA LEU A 24 -7.92 10.91 3.44
C LEU A 24 -7.07 11.78 2.52
N LEU A 25 -5.90 11.26 2.13
CA LEU A 25 -5.07 11.85 1.11
C LEU A 25 -5.89 11.89 -0.19
N LEU A 26 -6.29 13.09 -0.57
CA LEU A 26 -7.01 13.38 -1.80
C LEU A 26 -6.07 13.08 -2.99
N PHE A 27 -6.28 11.95 -3.64
CA PHE A 27 -5.66 11.72 -4.94
C PHE A 27 -6.39 12.59 -5.96
N PRO A 28 -5.69 13.41 -6.76
CA PRO A 28 -6.34 14.16 -7.81
C PRO A 28 -6.97 13.18 -8.81
N VAL A 29 -8.23 13.41 -9.09
CA VAL A 29 -9.01 12.64 -10.04
C VAL A 29 -8.63 13.10 -11.43
N SER A 30 -7.95 12.25 -12.20
CA SER A 30 -7.81 12.47 -13.65
C SER A 30 -9.20 12.52 -14.28
N THR A 31 -9.52 13.63 -14.93
CA THR A 31 -10.85 13.93 -15.45
C THR A 31 -11.22 13.20 -16.74
N GLU A 32 -10.37 12.34 -17.28
CA GLU A 32 -10.71 11.53 -18.44
C GLU A 32 -10.70 10.03 -18.09
N PRO A 33 -11.86 9.35 -18.11
CA PRO A 33 -11.91 7.92 -17.95
C PRO A 33 -11.43 7.25 -19.24
N SER A 34 -10.21 6.78 -19.29
CA SER A 34 -9.88 5.73 -20.24
C SER A 34 -10.58 4.45 -19.77
N GLU A 35 -11.58 4.01 -20.53
CA GLU A 35 -12.47 2.89 -20.19
C GLU A 35 -11.75 1.53 -20.06
N LEU A 36 -10.43 1.47 -20.24
CA LEU A 36 -9.65 0.23 -20.39
C LEU A 36 -8.47 0.08 -19.42
N GLU A 37 -8.15 1.08 -18.61
CA GLU A 37 -7.05 0.92 -17.66
C GLU A 37 -7.53 0.37 -16.31
N PRO A 38 -6.87 -0.67 -15.77
CA PRO A 38 -7.13 -1.13 -14.43
C PRO A 38 -6.95 0.02 -13.44
N PRO A 39 -7.86 0.20 -12.48
CA PRO A 39 -7.86 1.37 -11.61
C PRO A 39 -6.65 1.47 -10.68
N VAL A 40 -5.94 0.34 -10.44
CA VAL A 40 -4.80 0.29 -9.50
C VAL A 40 -3.52 -0.08 -10.21
N ARG A 41 -2.53 0.80 -10.14
CA ARG A 41 -1.18 0.58 -10.69
C ARG A 41 -0.21 0.25 -9.56
N ILE A 42 0.55 -0.84 -9.72
CA ILE A 42 1.52 -1.28 -8.72
C ILE A 42 2.92 -1.40 -9.32
N LYS A 43 3.93 -1.01 -8.55
CA LYS A 43 5.33 -1.34 -8.79
C LYS A 43 5.69 -2.58 -7.98
N LEU A 44 6.09 -3.66 -8.65
CA LEU A 44 6.51 -4.89 -7.99
C LEU A 44 8.02 -5.05 -8.05
N THR A 45 8.66 -5.12 -6.90
CA THR A 45 10.09 -5.39 -6.79
C THR A 45 10.33 -6.67 -6.01
N VAL A 46 11.07 -7.61 -6.58
CA VAL A 46 11.44 -8.85 -5.91
C VAL A 46 12.96 -8.95 -5.79
N SER A 47 13.45 -9.19 -4.58
CA SER A 47 14.86 -9.33 -4.26
C SER A 47 15.16 -10.71 -3.66
N GLY A 48 16.39 -11.17 -3.78
CA GLY A 48 16.81 -12.47 -3.26
C GLY A 48 17.81 -13.18 -4.18
N LYS A 49 18.21 -14.40 -3.81
CA LYS A 49 19.06 -15.24 -4.67
C LYS A 49 18.35 -15.55 -6.00
N SER A 50 19.09 -15.56 -7.10
CA SER A 50 18.56 -15.59 -8.48
C SER A 50 17.45 -16.65 -8.72
N ALA A 51 17.61 -17.88 -8.25
CA ALA A 51 16.59 -18.91 -8.41
C ALA A 51 15.33 -18.66 -7.56
N ALA A 52 15.50 -18.22 -6.31
CA ALA A 52 14.41 -17.87 -5.42
C ALA A 52 13.64 -16.65 -5.95
N LYS A 53 14.38 -15.59 -6.33
CA LYS A 53 13.82 -14.40 -6.95
C LYS A 53 12.92 -14.71 -8.11
N LYS A 54 13.42 -15.43 -9.14
CA LYS A 54 12.64 -15.78 -10.33
C LYS A 54 11.37 -16.56 -10.01
N LYS A 55 11.43 -17.46 -9.03
CA LYS A 55 10.28 -18.29 -8.65
C LYS A 55 9.20 -17.46 -7.95
N ILE A 56 9.58 -16.62 -7.00
CA ILE A 56 8.66 -15.71 -6.26
C ILE A 56 8.07 -14.68 -7.22
N GLU A 57 8.91 -14.03 -8.01
CA GLU A 57 8.50 -13.05 -9.01
C GLU A 57 7.52 -13.66 -10.04
N GLY A 58 7.78 -14.88 -10.50
CA GLY A 58 6.88 -15.58 -11.41
C GLY A 58 5.50 -15.87 -10.81
N TYR A 59 5.45 -16.28 -9.52
CA TYR A 59 4.17 -16.50 -8.85
C TYR A 59 3.42 -15.21 -8.62
N LEU A 60 4.07 -14.18 -8.04
CA LEU A 60 3.46 -12.89 -7.79
C LEU A 60 2.94 -12.24 -9.07
N THR A 61 3.78 -12.19 -10.11
CA THR A 61 3.38 -11.64 -11.42
C THR A 61 2.18 -12.38 -12.01
N LYS A 62 2.16 -13.71 -11.92
CA LYS A 62 1.04 -14.52 -12.39
C LYS A 62 -0.26 -14.15 -11.66
N TYR A 63 -0.21 -14.06 -10.34
CA TYR A 63 -1.41 -13.78 -9.54
C TYR A 63 -1.87 -12.32 -9.68
N PHE A 64 -0.97 -11.34 -9.68
CA PHE A 64 -1.35 -9.95 -9.94
C PHE A 64 -1.96 -9.76 -11.33
N LYS A 65 -1.43 -10.43 -12.35
CA LYS A 65 -2.02 -10.38 -13.70
C LYS A 65 -3.37 -11.08 -13.82
N SER A 66 -3.76 -11.91 -12.86
CA SER A 66 -5.10 -12.50 -12.82
C SER A 66 -6.14 -11.59 -12.16
N LEU A 67 -5.74 -10.50 -11.54
CA LEU A 67 -6.64 -9.48 -11.02
C LEU A 67 -6.99 -8.51 -12.15
N GLU A 68 -8.29 -8.34 -12.41
CA GLU A 68 -8.78 -7.35 -13.41
C GLU A 68 -8.61 -5.90 -12.91
N THR A 69 -8.43 -5.74 -11.60
CA THR A 69 -8.35 -4.46 -10.91
C THR A 69 -6.95 -3.88 -10.81
N VAL A 70 -5.91 -4.63 -11.21
CA VAL A 70 -4.51 -4.27 -10.95
C VAL A 70 -3.65 -4.37 -12.21
N THR A 71 -2.77 -3.39 -12.41
CA THR A 71 -1.70 -3.42 -13.43
C THR A 71 -0.33 -3.31 -12.77
N ILE A 72 0.61 -4.17 -13.20
CA ILE A 72 2.02 -4.04 -12.80
C ILE A 72 2.68 -3.05 -13.76
N THR A 73 3.29 -2.01 -13.23
CA THR A 73 3.98 -0.96 -13.98
C THR A 73 5.14 -0.37 -13.18
N ASP A 74 6.13 0.16 -13.87
CA ASP A 74 7.18 0.98 -13.25
C ASP A 74 6.84 2.47 -13.29
N TYR A 75 5.74 2.85 -13.96
CA TYR A 75 5.35 4.23 -14.20
C TYR A 75 4.11 4.58 -13.37
N GLU A 76 4.14 5.73 -12.69
CA GLU A 76 3.01 6.31 -11.95
C GLU A 76 2.26 5.27 -11.10
N ALA A 77 2.99 4.38 -10.44
CA ALA A 77 2.38 3.38 -9.59
C ALA A 77 1.77 4.03 -8.35
N HIS A 78 0.57 3.58 -7.97
CA HIS A 78 -0.10 3.99 -6.74
C HIS A 78 0.49 3.30 -5.50
N TYR A 79 0.98 2.08 -5.69
CA TYR A 79 1.59 1.29 -4.63
C TYR A 79 2.91 0.67 -5.07
N TRP A 80 3.83 0.57 -4.14
CA TRP A 80 5.06 -0.20 -4.28
C TRP A 80 4.99 -1.43 -3.38
N ILE A 81 5.09 -2.61 -4.00
CA ILE A 81 5.16 -3.88 -3.32
C ILE A 81 6.59 -4.39 -3.46
N SER A 82 7.34 -4.38 -2.35
CA SER A 82 8.70 -4.89 -2.32
C SER A 82 8.75 -6.19 -1.54
N VAL A 83 9.33 -7.20 -2.17
CA VAL A 83 9.42 -8.56 -1.64
C VAL A 83 10.85 -9.02 -1.60
N ILE A 84 11.32 -9.47 -0.44
CA ILE A 84 12.63 -10.09 -0.26
C ILE A 84 12.41 -11.56 0.07
N GLY A 85 12.92 -12.44 -0.79
CA GLY A 85 12.73 -13.88 -0.65
C GLY A 85 14.02 -14.65 -0.45
N ILE A 86 14.03 -15.50 0.57
CA ILE A 86 15.06 -16.51 0.81
C ILE A 86 14.40 -17.87 0.67
N VAL A 87 14.92 -18.71 -0.22
CA VAL A 87 14.45 -20.08 -0.42
C VAL A 87 15.63 -21.01 -0.23
N ASP A 88 15.45 -21.97 0.66
CA ASP A 88 16.39 -23.07 0.90
C ASP A 88 15.65 -24.40 0.81
N ASN A 89 16.13 -25.28 -0.04
CA ASN A 89 15.48 -26.59 -0.30
C ASN A 89 15.41 -27.51 0.93
N ARG A 90 16.19 -27.22 1.98
CA ARG A 90 16.24 -28.03 3.20
C ARG A 90 15.36 -27.46 4.31
N VAL A 91 15.17 -26.14 4.30
CA VAL A 91 14.50 -25.42 5.39
C VAL A 91 13.13 -24.88 4.96
N GLY A 92 12.97 -24.55 3.68
CA GLY A 92 11.75 -23.93 3.16
C GLY A 92 11.97 -22.53 2.63
N TYR A 93 10.98 -21.63 2.84
CA TYR A 93 11.07 -20.24 2.44
C TYR A 93 10.93 -19.28 3.62
N ASN A 94 11.51 -18.11 3.45
CA ASN A 94 11.26 -16.91 4.25
C ASN A 94 11.02 -15.76 3.27
N ILE A 95 9.85 -15.15 3.32
CA ILE A 95 9.47 -13.99 2.51
C ILE A 95 9.19 -12.84 3.46
N SER A 96 9.94 -11.76 3.31
CA SER A 96 9.64 -10.47 3.92
C SER A 96 9.08 -9.57 2.82
N TYR A 97 7.94 -8.94 3.05
CA TYR A 97 7.37 -8.00 2.10
C TYR A 97 6.84 -6.76 2.81
N PHE A 98 6.79 -5.66 2.07
CA PHE A 98 6.08 -4.47 2.49
C PHE A 98 5.26 -3.90 1.33
N ILE A 99 4.19 -3.20 1.69
CA ILE A 99 3.33 -2.45 0.80
C ILE A 99 3.43 -0.98 1.20
N ALA A 100 3.82 -0.14 0.27
CA ALA A 100 3.93 1.29 0.48
C ALA A 100 3.08 2.04 -0.53
N GLY A 101 2.41 3.10 -0.09
CA GLY A 101 1.73 4.04 -0.97
C GLY A 101 2.75 4.94 -1.65
N LEU A 102 2.52 5.16 -2.94
CA LEU A 102 3.21 6.15 -3.76
C LEU A 102 2.19 7.23 -4.14
N TYR A 103 2.64 8.46 -4.26
CA TYR A 103 1.77 9.61 -4.52
C TYR A 103 2.20 10.31 -5.82
N PRO A 104 1.97 9.70 -7.01
CA PRO A 104 2.46 10.25 -8.27
C PRO A 104 1.92 11.66 -8.55
N SER A 105 0.65 11.90 -8.27
CA SER A 105 0.02 13.20 -8.44
C SER A 105 0.57 14.28 -7.50
N LEU A 106 1.00 13.92 -6.30
CA LEU A 106 1.63 14.87 -5.40
C LEU A 106 2.97 15.39 -5.96
N LYS A 107 3.67 14.59 -6.76
CA LYS A 107 4.87 15.01 -7.47
C LYS A 107 4.58 16.09 -8.52
N GLU A 108 3.50 15.91 -9.29
CA GLU A 108 3.08 16.87 -10.29
C GLU A 108 2.68 18.19 -9.65
N ASP A 109 1.80 18.16 -8.64
CA ASP A 109 1.34 19.34 -7.92
C ASP A 109 2.48 20.12 -7.25
N LEU A 110 3.43 19.40 -6.65
CA LEU A 110 4.60 20.03 -6.00
C LEU A 110 5.67 20.51 -6.98
N SER A 111 5.66 20.03 -8.21
CA SER A 111 6.57 20.44 -9.26
C SER A 111 6.05 21.63 -10.07
N GLU A 112 4.74 21.87 -10.03
CA GLU A 112 4.10 22.94 -10.79
C GLU A 112 4.60 24.33 -10.37
N GLY A 113 5.05 25.11 -11.36
CA GLY A 113 5.57 26.47 -11.15
C GLY A 113 6.96 26.57 -10.56
N ARG A 114 7.71 25.47 -10.39
CA ARG A 114 9.08 25.43 -9.90
C ARG A 114 10.10 25.32 -11.03
N ASP A 115 11.33 25.71 -10.76
CA ASP A 115 12.41 25.44 -11.70
C ASP A 115 12.82 23.94 -11.69
N GLU A 116 13.53 23.51 -12.73
CA GLU A 116 13.89 22.10 -12.95
C GLU A 116 14.68 21.51 -11.77
N SER A 117 15.55 22.28 -11.14
CA SER A 117 16.36 21.84 -10.00
C SER A 117 15.53 21.67 -8.72
N GLU A 118 14.60 22.58 -8.48
CA GLU A 118 13.66 22.46 -7.35
C GLU A 118 12.69 21.29 -7.54
N ALA A 119 12.19 21.09 -8.75
CA ALA A 119 11.33 19.99 -9.10
C ALA A 119 12.01 18.61 -8.93
N GLU A 120 13.28 18.50 -9.36
CA GLU A 120 14.10 17.30 -9.16
C GLU A 120 14.34 17.01 -7.67
N MET A 121 14.73 18.02 -6.89
CA MET A 121 14.93 17.87 -5.45
C MET A 121 13.63 17.45 -4.72
N MET A 122 12.48 18.01 -5.12
CA MET A 122 11.20 17.64 -4.55
C MET A 122 10.78 16.23 -4.95
N SER A 123 11.07 15.82 -6.19
CA SER A 123 10.84 14.44 -6.65
C SER A 123 11.64 13.43 -5.83
N ASP A 124 12.92 13.70 -5.57
CA ASP A 124 13.80 12.86 -4.76
C ASP A 124 13.31 12.77 -3.29
N LEU A 125 12.86 13.91 -2.74
CA LEU A 125 12.25 13.95 -1.41
C LEU A 125 10.98 13.08 -1.33
N LEU A 126 10.11 13.16 -2.33
CA LEU A 126 8.88 12.39 -2.37
C LEU A 126 9.11 10.90 -2.60
N ASP A 127 10.16 10.53 -3.34
CA ASP A 127 10.58 9.13 -3.47
C ASP A 127 11.06 8.54 -2.14
N GLY A 128 11.55 9.37 -1.23
CA GLY A 128 11.88 9.01 0.15
C GLY A 128 10.68 9.00 1.12
N LEU A 129 9.58 9.65 0.74
CA LEU A 129 8.37 9.82 1.60
C LEU A 129 7.28 8.77 1.32
N CYS A 130 7.64 7.55 0.93
CA CYS A 130 6.65 6.49 0.81
C CYS A 130 6.09 6.11 2.19
N SER A 131 4.76 6.11 2.32
CA SER A 131 4.11 5.60 3.54
C SER A 131 4.03 4.08 3.49
N VAL A 132 4.74 3.40 4.39
CA VAL A 132 4.62 1.95 4.54
C VAL A 132 3.34 1.63 5.27
N PHE A 133 2.39 0.99 4.59
CA PHE A 133 1.12 0.57 5.17
C PHE A 133 1.20 -0.78 5.85
N GLU A 134 2.00 -1.67 5.29
CA GLU A 134 2.13 -3.03 5.81
C GLU A 134 3.54 -3.57 5.63
N HIS A 135 4.04 -4.27 6.66
CA HIS A 135 5.26 -5.05 6.60
C HIS A 135 5.02 -6.40 7.29
N ARG A 136 5.25 -7.49 6.56
CA ARG A 136 5.08 -8.85 7.08
C ARG A 136 6.24 -9.76 6.73
N ILE A 137 6.35 -10.85 7.51
CA ILE A 137 7.27 -11.94 7.27
C ILE A 137 6.47 -13.23 7.24
N GLU A 138 6.58 -13.98 6.15
CA GLU A 138 5.95 -15.27 5.95
C GLU A 138 7.04 -16.36 5.87
N VAL A 139 6.88 -17.41 6.67
CA VAL A 139 7.82 -18.53 6.72
C VAL A 139 7.06 -19.83 6.54
N GLY A 140 7.59 -20.75 5.78
CA GLY A 140 6.93 -22.03 5.58
C GLY A 140 7.72 -23.01 4.74
N PRO A 141 7.19 -24.24 4.62
CA PRO A 141 7.80 -25.27 3.80
C PRO A 141 7.67 -24.93 2.31
N LEU A 142 8.65 -25.39 1.53
CA LEU A 142 8.81 -24.99 0.13
C LEU A 142 7.58 -25.27 -0.76
N GLU A 143 6.85 -26.32 -0.49
CA GLU A 143 5.61 -26.68 -1.20
C GLU A 143 4.50 -25.66 -1.02
N LYS A 144 4.52 -24.85 0.03
CA LYS A 144 3.56 -23.77 0.27
C LYS A 144 3.98 -22.43 -0.28
N LEU A 145 5.14 -22.31 -0.93
CA LEU A 145 5.63 -21.04 -1.45
C LEU A 145 4.64 -20.40 -2.44
N GLN A 146 4.04 -21.19 -3.31
CA GLN A 146 3.06 -20.71 -4.29
C GLN A 146 1.82 -20.15 -3.60
N SER A 147 1.24 -20.89 -2.65
CA SER A 147 0.06 -20.43 -1.90
C SER A 147 0.35 -19.21 -1.00
N CYS A 148 1.60 -19.07 -0.53
CA CYS A 148 2.03 -17.88 0.16
C CYS A 148 2.01 -16.65 -0.76
N CYS A 149 2.55 -16.76 -1.98
CA CYS A 149 2.50 -15.68 -2.95
C CYS A 149 1.06 -15.31 -3.35
N GLU A 150 0.18 -16.32 -3.51
CA GLU A 150 -1.24 -16.10 -3.76
C GLU A 150 -1.92 -15.35 -2.62
N LYS A 151 -1.62 -15.72 -1.37
CA LYS A 151 -2.13 -15.04 -0.18
C LYS A 151 -1.71 -13.57 -0.14
N ILE A 152 -0.44 -13.25 -0.43
CA ILE A 152 0.06 -11.86 -0.47
C ILE A 152 -0.74 -11.04 -1.48
N VAL A 153 -0.99 -11.58 -2.68
CA VAL A 153 -1.74 -10.88 -3.72
C VAL A 153 -3.21 -10.69 -3.33
N LYS A 154 -3.83 -11.72 -2.74
CA LYS A 154 -5.21 -11.65 -2.26
C LYS A 154 -5.37 -10.60 -1.15
N GLU A 155 -4.48 -10.58 -0.18
CA GLU A 155 -4.48 -9.59 0.90
C GLU A 155 -4.30 -8.16 0.35
N PHE A 156 -3.45 -7.98 -0.66
CA PHE A 156 -3.31 -6.70 -1.34
C PHE A 156 -4.62 -6.28 -2.02
N ASP A 157 -5.24 -7.18 -2.77
CA ASP A 157 -6.51 -6.88 -3.46
C ASP A 157 -7.60 -6.48 -2.46
N GLU A 158 -7.79 -7.28 -1.39
CA GLU A 158 -8.85 -7.08 -0.40
C GLU A 158 -8.65 -5.80 0.44
N ASN A 159 -7.42 -5.47 0.82
CA ASN A 159 -7.15 -4.41 1.79
C ASN A 159 -6.72 -3.08 1.16
N PHE A 160 -6.23 -3.09 -0.08
CA PHE A 160 -5.68 -1.89 -0.73
C PHE A 160 -6.34 -1.59 -2.07
N ALA A 161 -6.42 -2.57 -2.98
CA ALA A 161 -6.95 -2.31 -4.31
C ALA A 161 -8.44 -1.97 -4.28
N GLN A 162 -9.23 -2.71 -3.53
CA GLN A 162 -10.67 -2.46 -3.38
C GLN A 162 -10.96 -1.14 -2.68
N GLU A 163 -10.22 -0.81 -1.62
CA GLU A 163 -10.37 0.48 -0.94
C GLU A 163 -10.03 1.65 -1.86
N PHE A 164 -8.93 1.54 -2.62
CA PHE A 164 -8.54 2.56 -3.58
C PHE A 164 -9.65 2.82 -4.61
N ILE A 165 -10.24 1.75 -5.17
CA ILE A 165 -11.33 1.84 -6.14
C ILE A 165 -12.56 2.54 -5.53
N ILE A 166 -12.91 2.20 -4.29
CA ILE A 166 -14.04 2.82 -3.59
C ILE A 166 -13.80 4.32 -3.41
N VAL A 167 -12.63 4.71 -2.93
CA VAL A 167 -12.26 6.11 -2.73
C VAL A 167 -12.32 6.89 -4.04
N GLN A 168 -11.75 6.35 -5.12
CA GLN A 168 -11.77 6.98 -6.43
C GLN A 168 -13.19 7.19 -6.96
N LYS A 169 -14.07 6.21 -6.80
CA LYS A 169 -15.49 6.33 -7.20
C LYS A 169 -16.23 7.40 -6.39
N THR A 170 -15.97 7.48 -5.09
CA THR A 170 -16.59 8.48 -4.22
C THR A 170 -16.20 9.89 -4.63
N LEU A 171 -14.90 10.13 -4.86
CA LEU A 171 -14.39 11.43 -5.28
C LEU A 171 -14.94 11.88 -6.66
N ARG A 172 -15.08 10.95 -7.61
CA ARG A 172 -15.70 11.26 -8.91
C ARG A 172 -17.15 11.70 -8.77
N ASN A 173 -17.93 10.99 -7.97
CA ASN A 173 -19.35 11.32 -7.77
C ASN A 173 -19.55 12.69 -7.08
N GLU A 174 -18.62 13.09 -6.20
CA GLU A 174 -18.66 14.41 -5.55
C GLU A 174 -18.25 15.57 -6.50
N SER A 175 -17.44 15.29 -7.51
CA SER A 175 -17.02 16.30 -8.49
C SER A 175 -18.06 16.58 -9.59
N GLU A 176 -19.09 15.73 -9.71
CA GLU A 176 -20.19 15.88 -10.68
C GLU A 176 -21.41 16.64 -10.11
N LEU A 177 -21.36 17.05 -8.84
CA LEU A 177 -22.41 17.83 -8.14
C LEU A 177 -22.05 19.30 -8.05
#